data_38edee2e421c898c5a609ac17cba2c06
#
_entry.id   38edee2e421c898c5a609ac17cba2c06
#
_cell.length_a   1.000
_cell.length_b   1.000
_cell.length_c   1.000
_cell.angle_alpha   90.00
_cell.angle_beta   90.00
_cell.angle_gamma   90.00
#
_symmetry.space_group_name_H-M   'P 1'
#
loop_
_entity.id
_entity.type
_entity.pdbx_description
1 polymer ?
#
loop_
_entity_poly.entity_id
_entity_poly.type
_entity_poly.pdbx_seq_one_letter_code
_entity_poly.pdbx_strand_id
1 'polypeptide(L)'
;TISADKAAARAAHLLLSGPAGGLIGANQCFPHSNLMTFDMGGTSTDVALIEGSITPATSAELDGLPLAMPALDLTTIGAGGGSIAWINEGGLLSLGPASAGASPGPACYQQGGSKPTVTDAHAVLGHFEGAETLSDDIQLSSEAAARAIQPLAEALGMPLSDTASGIIDLANEKMAQALRVISIQRGFDPADFALTCFGGAGGLHLCSLAQSLGMRRAV
;
A
#
# COMPACT_ATOMS: atom_id res chain seq x y z
N THR A 1 -5.08 -2.09 23.93
CA THR A 1 -3.77 -2.56 24.44
C THR A 1 -3.99 -3.70 25.44
N ILE A 2 -3.13 -4.71 25.40
CA ILE A 2 -3.12 -5.84 26.34
C ILE A 2 -1.69 -6.03 26.88
N SER A 3 -1.56 -6.62 28.08
CA SER A 3 -0.24 -6.95 28.63
C SER A 3 0.46 -8.07 27.81
N ALA A 4 1.80 -8.12 27.86
CA ALA A 4 2.59 -9.12 27.15
C ALA A 4 2.17 -10.56 27.52
N ASP A 5 1.90 -10.84 28.80
CA ASP A 5 1.45 -12.17 29.25
C ASP A 5 0.10 -12.57 28.64
N LYS A 6 -0.84 -11.61 28.58
CA LYS A 6 -2.15 -11.85 27.93
C LYS A 6 -1.99 -12.00 26.41
N ALA A 7 -1.07 -11.27 25.79
CA ALA A 7 -0.76 -11.40 24.38
C ALA A 7 -0.20 -12.79 24.04
N ALA A 8 0.72 -13.29 24.84
CA ALA A 8 1.28 -14.64 24.69
C ALA A 8 0.21 -15.75 24.80
N ALA A 9 -0.74 -15.59 25.73
CA ALA A 9 -1.83 -16.55 25.95
C ALA A 9 -2.95 -16.44 24.89
N ARG A 10 -3.03 -15.33 24.15
CA ARG A 10 -4.10 -15.04 23.19
C ARG A 10 -3.54 -14.38 21.95
N ALA A 11 -2.60 -15.03 21.27
CA ALA A 11 -1.89 -14.49 20.10
C ALA A 11 -2.83 -14.06 18.96
N ALA A 12 -4.01 -14.68 18.81
CA ALA A 12 -5.01 -14.30 17.85
C ALA A 12 -5.45 -12.81 17.98
N HIS A 13 -5.42 -12.25 19.20
CA HIS A 13 -5.73 -10.84 19.42
C HIS A 13 -4.65 -9.86 18.90
N LEU A 14 -3.51 -10.36 18.46
CA LEU A 14 -2.44 -9.56 17.85
C LEU A 14 -2.53 -9.53 16.33
N LEU A 15 -3.41 -10.34 15.72
CA LEU A 15 -3.65 -10.32 14.29
C LEU A 15 -4.14 -8.92 13.88
N LEU A 16 -3.57 -8.42 12.77
CA LEU A 16 -3.88 -7.09 12.23
C LEU A 16 -3.62 -5.92 13.19
N SER A 17 -2.76 -6.11 14.21
CA SER A 17 -2.48 -5.08 15.21
C SER A 17 -1.78 -3.84 14.64
N GLY A 18 -0.97 -3.98 13.59
CA GLY A 18 -0.33 -2.87 12.89
C GLY A 18 -1.37 -1.94 12.25
N PRO A 19 -2.15 -2.42 11.27
CA PRO A 19 -3.24 -1.65 10.66
C PRO A 19 -4.24 -1.10 11.68
N ALA A 20 -4.59 -1.89 12.71
CA ALA A 20 -5.44 -1.44 13.80
C ALA A 20 -4.88 -0.23 14.56
N GLY A 21 -3.57 -0.23 14.82
CA GLY A 21 -2.88 0.90 15.45
C GLY A 21 -2.96 2.16 14.60
N GLY A 22 -2.78 2.04 13.29
CA GLY A 22 -2.91 3.12 12.32
C GLY A 22 -4.32 3.72 12.29
N LEU A 23 -5.36 2.87 12.26
CA LEU A 23 -6.75 3.33 12.31
C LEU A 23 -7.06 4.09 13.59
N ILE A 24 -6.64 3.57 14.75
CA ILE A 24 -6.83 4.22 16.04
C ILE A 24 -6.12 5.57 16.04
N GLY A 25 -4.88 5.63 15.54
CA GLY A 25 -4.12 6.88 15.41
C GLY A 25 -4.83 7.90 14.52
N ALA A 26 -5.27 7.49 13.33
CA ALA A 26 -6.01 8.34 12.41
C ALA A 26 -7.30 8.90 13.05
N ASN A 27 -8.08 8.05 13.72
CA ASN A 27 -9.29 8.50 14.41
C ASN A 27 -9.03 9.44 15.59
N GLN A 28 -7.89 9.29 16.27
CA GLN A 28 -7.49 10.20 17.35
C GLN A 28 -7.02 11.55 16.80
N CYS A 29 -6.30 11.56 15.68
CA CYS A 29 -5.86 12.80 15.02
C CYS A 29 -7.04 13.58 14.41
N PHE A 30 -8.05 12.89 13.92
CA PHE A 30 -9.21 13.46 13.22
C PHE A 30 -10.53 12.95 13.82
N PRO A 31 -10.83 13.29 15.09
CA PRO A 31 -12.02 12.77 15.77
C PRO A 31 -13.30 13.21 15.05
N HIS A 32 -14.29 12.32 15.03
CA HIS A 32 -15.60 12.52 14.40
C HIS A 32 -15.57 12.80 12.89
N SER A 33 -14.45 12.49 12.22
CA SER A 33 -14.32 12.62 10.78
C SER A 33 -14.63 11.30 10.07
N ASN A 34 -15.19 11.41 8.86
CA ASN A 34 -15.26 10.28 7.96
C ASN A 34 -13.91 10.10 7.28
N LEU A 35 -13.24 9.00 7.52
CA LEU A 35 -11.92 8.72 7.00
C LEU A 35 -11.94 7.44 6.17
N MET A 36 -11.33 7.50 5.01
CA MET A 36 -10.93 6.34 4.23
C MET A 36 -9.43 6.19 4.42
N THR A 37 -9.01 5.09 5.05
CA THR A 37 -7.60 4.90 5.39
C THR A 37 -6.96 3.87 4.49
N PHE A 38 -5.68 4.05 4.19
CA PHE A 38 -4.86 3.02 3.60
C PHE A 38 -3.48 2.97 4.24
N ASP A 39 -3.06 1.76 4.58
CA ASP A 39 -1.73 1.43 5.11
C ASP A 39 -0.96 0.69 4.03
N MET A 40 -0.07 1.37 3.34
CA MET A 40 0.73 0.75 2.29
C MET A 40 2.12 0.41 2.80
N GLY A 41 2.33 -0.89 2.94
CA GLY A 41 3.64 -1.47 3.24
C GLY A 41 4.40 -1.93 1.99
N GLY A 42 5.41 -2.76 2.20
CA GLY A 42 6.20 -3.33 1.10
C GLY A 42 5.46 -4.39 0.29
N THR A 43 4.52 -5.13 0.88
CA THR A 43 3.88 -6.30 0.24
C THR A 43 2.42 -6.08 -0.09
N SER A 44 1.71 -5.38 0.77
CA SER A 44 0.25 -5.20 0.69
C SER A 44 -0.15 -3.80 1.11
N THR A 45 -1.40 -3.49 0.84
CA THR A 45 -2.08 -2.29 1.32
C THR A 45 -3.33 -2.70 2.07
N ASP A 46 -3.46 -2.29 3.32
CA ASP A 46 -4.66 -2.48 4.12
C ASP A 46 -5.52 -1.22 4.06
N VAL A 47 -6.80 -1.39 3.80
CA VAL A 47 -7.75 -0.29 3.67
C VAL A 47 -8.91 -0.47 4.63
N ALA A 48 -9.42 0.66 5.15
CA ALA A 48 -10.58 0.68 6.02
C ALA A 48 -11.39 1.98 5.89
N LEU A 49 -12.63 1.92 6.35
CA LEU A 49 -13.51 3.08 6.48
C LEU A 49 -13.80 3.37 7.95
N ILE A 50 -13.73 4.63 8.32
CA ILE A 50 -14.16 5.15 9.63
C ILE A 50 -15.28 6.15 9.39
N GLU A 51 -16.45 5.87 9.92
CA GLU A 51 -17.61 6.75 9.87
C GLU A 51 -17.78 7.45 11.22
N GLY A 52 -17.13 8.60 11.37
CA GLY A 52 -17.13 9.39 12.60
C GLY A 52 -16.46 8.72 13.80
N SER A 53 -16.48 7.39 13.88
CA SER A 53 -15.86 6.60 14.95
C SER A 53 -15.53 5.19 14.47
N ILE A 54 -14.56 4.56 15.13
CA ILE A 54 -14.22 3.16 14.85
C ILE A 54 -15.29 2.26 15.45
N THR A 55 -15.97 1.49 14.60
CA THR A 55 -16.93 0.47 15.03
C THR A 55 -16.31 -0.91 14.81
N PRO A 56 -16.11 -1.71 15.88
CA PRO A 56 -15.62 -3.08 15.72
C PRO A 56 -16.63 -3.91 14.92
N ALA A 57 -16.15 -4.65 13.95
CA ALA A 57 -16.95 -5.67 13.29
C ALA A 57 -17.24 -6.82 14.25
N THR A 58 -18.45 -7.37 14.19
CA THR A 58 -18.87 -8.50 15.02
C THR A 58 -18.28 -9.82 14.54
N SER A 59 -17.84 -9.87 13.29
CA SER A 59 -17.17 -11.01 12.67
C SER A 59 -16.09 -10.50 11.70
N ALA A 60 -14.96 -11.15 11.70
CA ALA A 60 -13.92 -10.93 10.70
C ALA A 60 -13.57 -12.26 10.05
N GLU A 61 -12.96 -12.19 8.90
CA GLU A 61 -12.45 -13.35 8.17
C GLU A 61 -10.97 -13.12 7.86
N LEU A 62 -10.16 -14.15 8.05
CA LEU A 62 -8.76 -14.14 7.70
C LEU A 62 -8.46 -15.40 6.86
N ASP A 63 -8.06 -15.20 5.61
CA ASP A 63 -7.78 -16.29 4.65
C ASP A 63 -8.93 -17.32 4.54
N GLY A 64 -10.19 -16.83 4.52
CA GLY A 64 -11.37 -17.69 4.44
C GLY A 64 -11.78 -18.34 5.77
N LEU A 65 -11.07 -18.05 6.87
CA LEU A 65 -11.39 -18.56 8.20
C LEU A 65 -12.16 -17.52 9.02
N PRO A 66 -13.36 -17.81 9.50
CA PRO A 66 -14.12 -16.88 10.33
C PRO A 66 -13.44 -16.69 11.70
N LEU A 67 -13.22 -15.44 12.08
CA LEU A 67 -12.72 -15.05 13.39
C LEU A 67 -13.90 -14.66 14.28
N ALA A 68 -14.19 -15.47 15.29
CA ALA A 68 -15.24 -15.20 16.29
C ALA A 68 -14.73 -14.25 17.38
N MET A 69 -14.21 -13.08 16.98
CA MET A 69 -13.70 -12.05 17.89
C MET A 69 -13.95 -10.67 17.29
N PRO A 70 -14.12 -9.63 18.12
CA PRO A 70 -14.20 -8.26 17.62
C PRO A 70 -12.91 -7.93 16.87
N ALA A 71 -13.03 -7.59 15.61
CA ALA A 71 -11.92 -7.17 14.77
C ALA A 71 -12.27 -5.86 14.08
N LEU A 72 -11.27 -5.15 13.58
CA LEU A 72 -11.51 -4.03 12.70
C LEU A 72 -11.85 -4.54 11.30
N ASP A 73 -12.78 -3.86 10.65
CA ASP A 73 -13.18 -4.18 9.29
C ASP A 73 -12.14 -3.63 8.32
N LEU A 74 -11.16 -4.47 8.03
CA LEU A 74 -10.01 -4.21 7.17
C LEU A 74 -10.11 -5.06 5.91
N THR A 75 -9.73 -4.49 4.78
CA THR A 75 -9.57 -5.23 3.53
C THR A 75 -8.14 -5.08 3.06
N THR A 76 -7.48 -6.20 2.79
CA THR A 76 -6.11 -6.23 2.30
C THR A 76 -6.08 -6.33 0.77
N ILE A 77 -5.28 -5.50 0.15
CA ILE A 77 -5.03 -5.48 -1.29
C ILE A 77 -3.61 -5.98 -1.53
N GLY A 78 -3.44 -6.91 -2.45
CA GLY A 78 -2.11 -7.42 -2.86
C GLY A 78 -1.35 -6.43 -3.75
N ALA A 79 -1.24 -5.17 -3.31
CA ALA A 79 -0.44 -4.13 -3.94
C ALA A 79 0.34 -3.39 -2.87
N GLY A 80 1.65 -3.34 -2.99
CA GLY A 80 2.56 -2.67 -2.06
C GLY A 80 3.80 -2.18 -2.78
N GLY A 81 4.70 -1.52 -2.08
CA GLY A 81 5.94 -0.99 -2.66
C GLY A 81 6.82 -2.03 -3.35
N GLY A 82 6.80 -3.27 -2.87
CA GLY A 82 7.54 -4.39 -3.47
C GLY A 82 6.77 -5.15 -4.56
N SER A 83 5.56 -4.73 -4.95
CA SER A 83 4.83 -5.36 -6.05
C SER A 83 5.64 -5.34 -7.33
N ILE A 84 5.80 -6.50 -7.97
CA ILE A 84 6.66 -6.69 -9.14
C ILE A 84 5.89 -6.33 -10.40
N ALA A 85 6.52 -5.48 -11.23
CA ALA A 85 6.03 -5.16 -12.57
C ALA A 85 6.56 -6.18 -13.59
N TRP A 86 5.74 -6.51 -14.58
CA TRP A 86 6.06 -7.48 -15.65
C TRP A 86 5.22 -7.22 -16.90
N ILE A 87 5.58 -7.85 -17.99
CA ILE A 87 4.83 -7.77 -19.24
C ILE A 87 4.03 -9.05 -19.42
N ASN A 88 2.72 -8.91 -19.59
CA ASN A 88 1.82 -10.04 -19.76
C ASN A 88 1.88 -10.62 -21.20
N GLU A 89 1.20 -11.74 -21.44
CA GLU A 89 1.15 -12.43 -22.75
C GLU A 89 0.62 -11.52 -23.88
N GLY A 90 -0.14 -10.49 -23.56
CA GLY A 90 -0.63 -9.49 -24.50
C GLY A 90 0.35 -8.35 -24.78
N GLY A 91 1.57 -8.40 -24.23
CA GLY A 91 2.58 -7.34 -24.39
C GLY A 91 2.31 -6.07 -23.56
N LEU A 92 1.42 -6.13 -22.58
CA LEU A 92 1.05 -4.98 -21.74
C LEU A 92 1.74 -5.04 -20.38
N LEU A 93 2.09 -3.87 -19.86
CA LEU A 93 2.60 -3.71 -18.51
C LEU A 93 1.56 -4.18 -17.49
N SER A 94 2.00 -4.97 -16.54
CA SER A 94 1.18 -5.55 -15.48
C SER A 94 1.90 -5.45 -14.14
N LEU A 95 1.15 -5.49 -13.03
CA LEU A 95 1.70 -5.36 -11.68
C LEU A 95 1.18 -6.46 -10.76
N GLY A 96 2.08 -7.09 -9.99
CA GLY A 96 1.74 -8.16 -9.07
C GLY A 96 1.13 -9.39 -9.78
N PRO A 97 0.54 -10.37 -9.06
CA PRO A 97 0.38 -10.43 -7.59
C PRO A 97 1.69 -10.69 -6.83
N ALA A 98 2.76 -11.07 -7.54
CA ALA A 98 4.06 -11.33 -6.91
C ALA A 98 4.66 -10.05 -6.30
N SER A 99 5.30 -10.20 -5.15
CA SER A 99 6.04 -9.16 -4.45
C SER A 99 7.48 -9.58 -4.23
N ALA A 100 8.41 -8.62 -4.28
CA ALA A 100 9.81 -8.84 -3.89
C ALA A 100 9.97 -9.03 -2.37
N GLY A 101 8.92 -8.73 -1.59
CA GLY A 101 8.93 -8.84 -0.15
C GLY A 101 9.96 -7.92 0.52
N ALA A 102 10.32 -8.27 1.76
CA ALA A 102 11.38 -7.57 2.49
C ALA A 102 12.77 -8.08 2.11
N SER A 103 12.88 -9.34 1.69
CA SER A 103 14.13 -9.98 1.24
C SER A 103 13.84 -10.83 0.00
N PRO A 104 14.55 -10.64 -1.11
CA PRO A 104 15.62 -9.66 -1.31
C PRO A 104 15.16 -8.20 -1.43
N GLY A 105 13.85 -7.93 -1.52
CA GLY A 105 13.27 -6.60 -1.62
C GLY A 105 13.43 -5.94 -3.00
N PRO A 106 13.05 -4.66 -3.13
CA PRO A 106 13.26 -3.83 -4.30
C PRO A 106 14.73 -3.77 -4.74
N ALA A 107 14.98 -3.64 -6.03
CA ALA A 107 16.35 -3.56 -6.57
C ALA A 107 17.10 -2.34 -6.02
N CYS A 108 16.41 -1.22 -5.85
CA CYS A 108 17.00 0.02 -5.29
C CYS A 108 17.54 -0.14 -3.87
N TYR A 109 17.13 -1.17 -3.11
CA TYR A 109 17.64 -1.45 -1.76
C TYR A 109 19.03 -2.11 -1.76
N GLN A 110 19.51 -2.56 -2.91
CA GLN A 110 20.81 -3.21 -3.08
C GLN A 110 21.04 -4.45 -2.20
N GLN A 111 19.97 -5.11 -1.81
CA GLN A 111 19.98 -6.33 -0.95
C GLN A 111 19.81 -7.63 -1.78
N GLY A 112 20.12 -7.58 -3.07
CA GLY A 112 20.02 -8.74 -3.97
C GLY A 112 18.73 -8.79 -4.80
N GLY A 113 17.82 -7.84 -4.63
CA GLY A 113 16.66 -7.67 -5.51
C GLY A 113 17.08 -7.28 -6.92
N SER A 114 16.39 -7.84 -7.93
CA SER A 114 16.68 -7.58 -9.35
C SER A 114 15.41 -7.40 -10.18
N LYS A 115 14.24 -7.66 -9.62
CA LYS A 115 12.96 -7.50 -10.30
C LYS A 115 12.44 -6.08 -10.11
N PRO A 116 11.84 -5.46 -11.16
CA PRO A 116 11.32 -4.11 -11.07
C PRO A 116 10.10 -4.07 -10.16
N THR A 117 10.07 -3.12 -9.23
CA THR A 117 8.98 -2.93 -8.27
C THR A 117 8.42 -1.52 -8.32
N VAL A 118 7.31 -1.28 -7.61
CA VAL A 118 6.75 0.07 -7.41
C VAL A 118 7.76 1.00 -6.73
N THR A 119 8.49 0.50 -5.73
CA THR A 119 9.55 1.28 -5.06
C THR A 119 10.68 1.66 -6.02
N ASP A 120 11.07 0.75 -6.93
CA ASP A 120 12.08 1.07 -7.95
C ASP A 120 11.56 2.15 -8.91
N ALA A 121 10.29 2.12 -9.28
CA ALA A 121 9.70 3.16 -10.12
C ALA A 121 9.74 4.54 -9.44
N HIS A 122 9.44 4.62 -8.16
CA HIS A 122 9.61 5.86 -7.39
C HIS A 122 11.07 6.33 -7.33
N ALA A 123 12.02 5.39 -7.20
CA ALA A 123 13.45 5.73 -7.18
C ALA A 123 13.92 6.29 -8.52
N VAL A 124 13.48 5.70 -9.65
CA VAL A 124 13.80 6.20 -11.01
C VAL A 124 13.23 7.60 -11.24
N LEU A 125 12.06 7.91 -10.70
CA LEU A 125 11.41 9.21 -10.86
C LEU A 125 11.91 10.27 -9.86
N GLY A 126 12.90 9.96 -9.02
CA GLY A 126 13.49 10.90 -8.08
C GLY A 126 12.61 11.21 -6.87
N HIS A 127 11.57 10.42 -6.58
CA HIS A 127 10.68 10.68 -5.45
C HIS A 127 11.35 10.49 -4.08
N PHE A 128 12.58 9.98 -4.06
CA PHE A 128 13.40 9.85 -2.87
C PHE A 128 14.60 10.81 -2.87
N GLU A 129 14.60 11.85 -3.71
CA GLU A 129 15.66 12.86 -3.70
C GLU A 129 15.79 13.49 -2.31
N GLY A 130 17.02 13.51 -1.79
CA GLY A 130 17.31 13.98 -0.44
C GLY A 130 17.12 12.93 0.67
N ALA A 131 16.59 11.75 0.35
CA ALA A 131 16.56 10.60 1.24
C ALA A 131 17.52 9.53 0.72
N GLU A 132 18.80 9.64 1.07
CA GLU A 132 19.83 8.68 0.64
C GLU A 132 19.67 7.32 1.35
N THR A 133 19.01 7.32 2.50
CA THR A 133 18.77 6.11 3.32
C THR A 133 17.33 6.04 3.77
N LEU A 134 16.71 4.86 3.70
CA LEU A 134 15.39 4.58 4.30
C LEU A 134 15.53 4.11 5.76
N SER A 135 16.67 3.55 6.13
CA SER A 135 17.05 3.13 7.47
C SER A 135 18.57 3.04 7.54
N ASP A 136 19.11 2.80 8.72
CA ASP A 136 20.56 2.67 8.93
C ASP A 136 21.23 1.62 8.01
N ASP A 137 20.45 0.63 7.54
CA ASP A 137 20.96 -0.49 6.74
C ASP A 137 20.55 -0.45 5.26
N ILE A 138 19.72 0.52 4.82
CA ILE A 138 19.19 0.56 3.45
C ILE A 138 19.59 1.87 2.76
N GLN A 139 20.59 1.78 1.88
CA GLN A 139 20.94 2.83 0.95
C GLN A 139 20.19 2.67 -0.37
N LEU A 140 19.52 3.75 -0.81
CA LEU A 140 18.78 3.75 -2.05
C LEU A 140 19.70 4.00 -3.25
N SER A 141 19.51 3.20 -4.32
CA SER A 141 20.22 3.38 -5.60
C SER A 141 19.22 3.50 -6.75
N SER A 142 19.13 4.70 -7.30
CA SER A 142 18.34 4.96 -8.52
C SER A 142 18.92 4.21 -9.72
N GLU A 143 20.24 3.97 -9.79
CA GLU A 143 20.87 3.20 -10.85
C GLU A 143 20.50 1.71 -10.77
N ALA A 144 20.38 1.14 -9.57
CA ALA A 144 19.91 -0.23 -9.39
C ALA A 144 18.46 -0.37 -9.82
N ALA A 145 17.60 0.58 -9.44
CA ALA A 145 16.22 0.67 -9.89
C ALA A 145 16.12 0.79 -11.42
N ALA A 146 16.90 1.67 -12.02
CA ALA A 146 16.94 1.87 -13.47
C ALA A 146 17.30 0.56 -14.20
N ARG A 147 18.36 -0.14 -13.73
CA ARG A 147 18.73 -1.45 -14.30
C ARG A 147 17.61 -2.50 -14.20
N ALA A 148 16.82 -2.47 -13.14
CA ALA A 148 15.71 -3.41 -12.98
C ALA A 148 14.54 -3.10 -13.92
N ILE A 149 14.24 -1.82 -14.18
CA ILE A 149 13.11 -1.39 -15.03
C ILE A 149 13.49 -1.38 -16.52
N GLN A 150 14.76 -1.18 -16.86
CA GLN A 150 15.24 -1.05 -18.24
C GLN A 150 14.74 -2.15 -19.20
N PRO A 151 14.76 -3.46 -18.85
CA PRO A 151 14.24 -4.51 -19.71
C PRO A 151 12.75 -4.36 -20.04
N LEU A 152 11.94 -3.81 -19.12
CA LEU A 152 10.53 -3.54 -19.40
C LEU A 152 10.39 -2.36 -20.36
N ALA A 153 11.18 -1.30 -20.18
CA ALA A 153 11.18 -0.13 -21.06
C ALA A 153 11.54 -0.52 -22.50
N GLU A 154 12.58 -1.33 -22.68
CA GLU A 154 13.00 -1.84 -23.99
C GLU A 154 11.94 -2.70 -24.66
N ALA A 155 11.32 -3.62 -23.92
CA ALA A 155 10.28 -4.50 -24.45
C ALA A 155 8.98 -3.74 -24.80
N LEU A 156 8.68 -2.65 -24.09
CA LEU A 156 7.53 -1.78 -24.40
C LEU A 156 7.84 -0.72 -25.46
N GLY A 157 9.12 -0.52 -25.81
CA GLY A 157 9.55 0.56 -26.70
C GLY A 157 9.29 1.96 -26.12
N MET A 158 9.35 2.10 -24.79
CA MET A 158 9.05 3.33 -24.06
C MET A 158 10.29 3.88 -23.36
N PRO A 159 10.37 5.21 -23.10
CA PRO A 159 11.36 5.77 -22.22
C PRO A 159 11.30 5.16 -20.81
N LEU A 160 12.43 5.10 -20.13
CA LEU A 160 12.54 4.56 -18.76
C LEU A 160 11.62 5.30 -17.79
N SER A 161 11.56 6.64 -17.87
CA SER A 161 10.70 7.49 -17.04
C SER A 161 9.22 7.17 -17.24
N ASP A 162 8.80 6.99 -18.50
CA ASP A 162 7.40 6.72 -18.83
C ASP A 162 6.98 5.32 -18.38
N THR A 163 7.91 4.35 -18.48
CA THR A 163 7.71 3.00 -17.94
C THR A 163 7.58 3.02 -16.43
N ALA A 164 8.44 3.78 -15.72
CA ALA A 164 8.34 3.95 -14.28
C ALA A 164 7.04 4.63 -13.87
N SER A 165 6.62 5.68 -14.57
CA SER A 165 5.31 6.33 -14.35
C SER A 165 4.16 5.34 -14.54
N GLY A 166 4.19 4.54 -15.61
CA GLY A 166 3.18 3.52 -15.88
C GLY A 166 3.07 2.46 -14.78
N ILE A 167 4.19 2.09 -14.14
CA ILE A 167 4.17 1.17 -12.98
C ILE A 167 3.43 1.80 -11.80
N ILE A 168 3.68 3.08 -11.52
CA ILE A 168 3.01 3.81 -10.43
C ILE A 168 1.53 3.99 -10.73
N ASP A 169 1.18 4.33 -11.98
CA ASP A 169 -0.21 4.49 -12.39
C ASP A 169 -1.01 3.20 -12.24
N LEU A 170 -0.42 2.05 -12.60
CA LEU A 170 -1.03 0.75 -12.36
C LEU A 170 -1.22 0.44 -10.88
N ALA A 171 -0.25 0.81 -10.02
CA ALA A 171 -0.40 0.65 -8.58
C ALA A 171 -1.54 1.53 -8.05
N ASN A 172 -1.58 2.79 -8.45
CA ASN A 172 -2.63 3.74 -8.07
C ASN A 172 -4.01 3.26 -8.52
N GLU A 173 -4.16 2.79 -9.77
CA GLU A 173 -5.46 2.32 -10.27
C GLU A 173 -5.94 1.07 -9.52
N LYS A 174 -5.06 0.11 -9.22
CA LYS A 174 -5.43 -1.05 -8.39
C LYS A 174 -5.90 -0.66 -7.00
N MET A 175 -5.21 0.27 -6.36
CA MET A 175 -5.60 0.78 -5.04
C MET A 175 -6.90 1.57 -5.11
N ALA A 176 -7.05 2.47 -6.09
CA ALA A 176 -8.26 3.25 -6.29
C ALA A 176 -9.47 2.36 -6.55
N GLN A 177 -9.32 1.32 -7.39
CA GLN A 177 -10.38 0.35 -7.66
C GLN A 177 -10.82 -0.37 -6.39
N ALA A 178 -9.88 -0.81 -5.56
CA ALA A 178 -10.22 -1.48 -4.32
C ALA A 178 -10.91 -0.55 -3.31
N LEU A 179 -10.43 0.70 -3.19
CA LEU A 179 -11.06 1.72 -2.33
C LEU A 179 -12.48 2.05 -2.81
N ARG A 180 -12.71 2.15 -4.14
CA ARG A 180 -14.07 2.31 -4.71
C ARG A 180 -14.96 1.13 -4.39
N VAL A 181 -14.48 -0.09 -4.58
CA VAL A 181 -15.28 -1.31 -4.31
C VAL A 181 -15.71 -1.35 -2.85
N ILE A 182 -14.79 -1.11 -1.91
CA ILE A 182 -15.08 -1.15 -0.47
C ILE A 182 -16.09 -0.07 -0.08
N SER A 183 -15.94 1.16 -0.58
CA SER A 183 -16.87 2.25 -0.25
C SER A 183 -18.25 2.03 -0.88
N ILE A 184 -18.33 1.69 -2.16
CA ILE A 184 -19.59 1.47 -2.87
C ILE A 184 -20.34 0.28 -2.31
N GLN A 185 -19.67 -0.84 -2.02
CA GLN A 185 -20.31 -2.01 -1.40
C GLN A 185 -20.96 -1.71 -0.05
N ARG A 186 -20.45 -0.69 0.64
CA ARG A 186 -21.02 -0.21 1.91
C ARG A 186 -22.00 0.95 1.74
N GLY A 187 -22.26 1.38 0.51
CA GLY A 187 -23.16 2.47 0.20
C GLY A 187 -22.62 3.87 0.46
N PHE A 188 -21.28 4.02 0.52
CA PHE A 188 -20.61 5.30 0.74
C PHE A 188 -20.04 5.89 -0.55
N ASP A 189 -20.11 7.21 -0.67
CA ASP A 189 -19.38 7.96 -1.69
C ASP A 189 -17.99 8.33 -1.17
N PRO A 190 -16.89 7.94 -1.84
CA PRO A 190 -15.53 8.36 -1.44
C PRO A 190 -15.38 9.87 -1.27
N ALA A 191 -16.11 10.68 -2.02
CA ALA A 191 -16.05 12.13 -1.95
C ALA A 191 -16.46 12.71 -0.57
N ASP A 192 -17.22 11.96 0.22
CA ASP A 192 -17.65 12.35 1.57
C ASP A 192 -16.62 12.06 2.65
N PHE A 193 -15.50 11.42 2.29
CA PHE A 193 -14.43 11.03 3.19
C PHE A 193 -13.17 11.87 2.98
N ALA A 194 -12.31 11.92 4.00
CA ALA A 194 -10.92 12.33 3.84
C ALA A 194 -10.04 11.09 3.66
N LEU A 195 -9.17 11.10 2.65
CA LEU A 195 -8.19 10.04 2.46
C LEU A 195 -7.05 10.22 3.44
N THR A 196 -6.76 9.21 4.23
CA THR A 196 -5.71 9.23 5.24
C THR A 196 -4.75 8.08 4.99
N CYS A 197 -3.45 8.35 4.93
CA CYS A 197 -2.46 7.29 4.76
C CYS A 197 -1.54 7.15 5.98
N PHE A 198 -1.07 5.92 6.13
CA PHE A 198 0.05 5.57 6.97
C PHE A 198 0.80 4.40 6.34
N GLY A 199 1.87 3.93 6.99
CA GLY A 199 2.80 2.98 6.36
C GLY A 199 3.88 3.66 5.53
N GLY A 200 4.92 2.92 5.20
CA GLY A 200 6.14 3.47 4.60
C GLY A 200 5.99 3.99 3.17
N ALA A 201 5.03 3.48 2.39
CA ALA A 201 4.84 3.84 0.99
C ALA A 201 3.59 4.70 0.74
N GLY A 202 2.65 4.76 1.68
CA GLY A 202 1.33 5.39 1.48
C GLY A 202 1.40 6.84 1.03
N GLY A 203 2.29 7.65 1.62
CA GLY A 203 2.45 9.06 1.30
C GLY A 203 2.80 9.35 -0.15
N LEU A 204 3.49 8.43 -0.84
CA LEU A 204 3.87 8.58 -2.25
C LEU A 204 2.67 8.48 -3.21
N HIS A 205 1.58 7.88 -2.77
CA HIS A 205 0.40 7.60 -3.57
C HIS A 205 -0.81 8.48 -3.19
N LEU A 206 -0.77 9.11 -2.02
CA LEU A 206 -1.90 9.79 -1.38
C LEU A 206 -2.61 10.79 -2.30
N CYS A 207 -1.87 11.72 -2.90
CA CYS A 207 -2.45 12.78 -3.73
C CYS A 207 -3.10 12.21 -5.01
N SER A 208 -2.42 11.28 -5.69
CA SER A 208 -2.94 10.63 -6.90
C SER A 208 -4.20 9.82 -6.64
N LEU A 209 -4.24 9.10 -5.51
CA LEU A 209 -5.42 8.35 -5.08
C LEU A 209 -6.59 9.27 -4.74
N ALA A 210 -6.35 10.33 -3.97
CA ALA A 210 -7.40 11.31 -3.64
C ALA A 210 -8.00 11.92 -4.90
N GLN A 211 -7.16 12.31 -5.87
CA GLN A 211 -7.61 12.85 -7.15
C GLN A 211 -8.43 11.83 -7.95
N SER A 212 -7.95 10.59 -8.07
CA SER A 212 -8.65 9.51 -8.78
C SER A 212 -10.00 9.15 -8.17
N LEU A 213 -10.14 9.30 -6.85
CA LEU A 213 -11.36 9.02 -6.10
C LEU A 213 -12.29 10.24 -5.99
N GLY A 214 -11.91 11.41 -6.51
CA GLY A 214 -12.67 12.65 -6.40
C GLY A 214 -12.75 13.18 -4.97
N MET A 215 -11.83 12.78 -4.10
CA MET A 215 -11.81 13.20 -2.70
C MET A 215 -11.23 14.60 -2.56
N ARG A 216 -11.83 15.40 -1.67
CA ARG A 216 -11.46 16.82 -1.50
C ARG A 216 -10.37 17.03 -0.46
N ARG A 217 -10.11 16.04 0.39
CA ARG A 217 -9.16 16.10 1.50
C ARG A 217 -8.29 14.85 1.52
N ALA A 218 -6.99 15.06 1.69
CA ALA A 218 -5.99 14.02 1.90
C ALA A 218 -5.08 14.43 3.07
N VAL A 219 -4.78 13.55 4.00
CA VAL A 219 -4.03 13.80 5.24
C VAL A 219 -3.14 12.63 5.62
#